data_ff324f629b6dd35845f12238732d8644
#
_entry.id   ff324f629b6dd35845f12238732d8644
#
_cell.length_a   1.000
_cell.length_b   1.000
_cell.length_c   1.000
_cell.angle_alpha   90.00
_cell.angle_beta   90.00
_cell.angle_gamma   90.00
#
_symmetry.space_group_name_H-M   'P 1'
#
loop_
_entity.id
_entity.type
_entity.pdbx_description
1 polymer ?
#
loop_
_entity_poly.entity_id
_entity_poly.type
_entity_poly.pdbx_seq_one_letter_code
_entity_poly.pdbx_strand_id
1 'polypeptide(L)'
;ESIGSRLGRTTVELKDICKSYGDKVLMKDFTYIFLKNDRVGIIGQNGSGKSTLMKIIAGWVQPDSGTVEIGQTVKLGYFSQENEAMDESLKVIDYIRNAAEYVKTKDGSISASQMLERFLFPSSMQYTTIGKLSGGEKRRLYLLRILMEAPNVLILDEPTNDLDIQTLILLEDYLDTFPGIVITFRL
;
A
#
# COMPACT_ATOMS: atom_id res chain seq x y z
N GLU A 1 3.59 14.84 7.68
CA GLU A 1 3.40 15.17 6.27
C GLU A 1 3.57 13.92 5.40
N SER A 2 2.65 13.70 4.49
CA SER A 2 2.63 12.47 3.70
C SER A 2 3.56 12.54 2.50
N ILE A 3 4.14 11.39 2.18
CA ILE A 3 5.02 11.20 1.05
C ILE A 3 4.18 10.62 -0.10
N GLY A 4 4.29 11.18 -1.28
CA GLY A 4 3.62 10.66 -2.46
C GLY A 4 4.14 11.31 -3.73
N SER A 5 3.93 10.65 -4.84
CA SER A 5 4.22 11.20 -6.16
C SER A 5 2.95 11.78 -6.78
N ARG A 6 3.12 12.67 -7.77
CA ARG A 6 1.99 13.34 -8.40
C ARG A 6 1.22 12.40 -9.33
N LEU A 7 -0.13 12.37 -9.20
CA LEU A 7 -1.01 11.70 -10.15
C LEU A 7 -1.31 12.59 -11.35
N GLY A 8 -1.32 11.98 -12.55
CA GLY A 8 -1.80 12.59 -13.76
C GLY A 8 -3.33 12.58 -13.87
N ARG A 9 -3.85 12.85 -15.07
CA ARG A 9 -5.31 12.84 -15.34
C ARG A 9 -5.90 11.46 -15.27
N THR A 10 -5.27 10.48 -15.91
CA THR A 10 -5.71 9.09 -15.89
C THR A 10 -5.21 8.46 -14.59
N THR A 11 -6.12 7.89 -13.85
CA THR A 11 -5.86 7.20 -12.59
C THR A 11 -6.04 5.70 -12.80
N VAL A 12 -6.89 5.07 -12.01
CA VAL A 12 -7.28 3.67 -12.17
C VAL A 12 -8.72 3.64 -12.65
N GLU A 13 -8.96 3.08 -13.82
CA GLU A 13 -10.27 2.99 -14.42
C GLU A 13 -10.62 1.53 -14.73
N LEU A 14 -11.71 1.07 -14.14
CA LEU A 14 -12.27 -0.27 -14.36
C LEU A 14 -13.56 -0.12 -15.14
N LYS A 15 -13.64 -0.73 -16.32
CA LYS A 15 -14.81 -0.64 -17.19
C LYS A 15 -15.31 -2.03 -17.56
N ASP A 16 -16.57 -2.30 -17.24
CA ASP A 16 -17.28 -3.52 -17.62
C ASP A 16 -16.53 -4.79 -17.24
N ILE A 17 -15.93 -4.81 -16.06
CA ILE A 17 -15.11 -5.92 -15.59
C ILE A 17 -15.99 -7.12 -15.26
N CYS A 18 -15.69 -8.23 -15.89
CA CYS A 18 -16.26 -9.53 -15.57
C CYS A 18 -15.16 -10.50 -15.15
N LYS A 19 -15.41 -11.25 -14.11
CA LYS A 19 -14.49 -12.29 -13.63
C LYS A 19 -15.23 -13.42 -12.97
N SER A 20 -14.92 -14.63 -13.39
CA SER A 20 -15.49 -15.86 -12.84
C SER A 20 -14.41 -16.91 -12.65
N TYR A 21 -14.62 -17.80 -11.70
CA TYR A 21 -13.84 -19.02 -11.53
C TYR A 21 -14.82 -20.19 -11.55
N GLY A 22 -14.78 -20.98 -12.64
CA GLY A 22 -15.76 -22.04 -12.88
C GLY A 22 -17.18 -21.47 -12.94
N ASP A 23 -18.08 -21.99 -12.14
CA ASP A 23 -19.49 -21.53 -12.07
C ASP A 23 -19.68 -20.32 -11.15
N LYS A 24 -18.65 -19.92 -10.42
CA LYS A 24 -18.73 -18.81 -9.48
C LYS A 24 -18.39 -17.49 -10.16
N VAL A 25 -19.41 -16.63 -10.32
CA VAL A 25 -19.25 -15.28 -10.84
C VAL A 25 -18.86 -14.35 -9.69
N LEU A 26 -17.67 -13.75 -9.76
CA LEU A 26 -17.18 -12.82 -8.74
C LEU A 26 -17.54 -11.38 -9.07
N MET A 27 -17.47 -11.00 -10.34
CA MET A 27 -17.80 -9.67 -10.82
C MET A 27 -18.52 -9.77 -12.16
N LYS A 28 -19.53 -8.93 -12.36
CA LYS A 28 -20.26 -8.81 -13.62
C LYS A 28 -20.48 -7.35 -13.94
N ASP A 29 -20.00 -6.94 -15.11
CA ASP A 29 -20.15 -5.57 -15.62
C ASP A 29 -19.79 -4.48 -14.60
N PHE A 30 -18.72 -4.73 -13.83
CA PHE A 30 -18.27 -3.82 -12.78
C PHE A 30 -17.50 -2.65 -13.38
N THR A 31 -18.00 -1.45 -13.15
CA THR A 31 -17.36 -0.21 -13.61
C THR A 31 -17.11 0.71 -12.43
N TYR A 32 -15.90 1.16 -12.29
CA TYR A 32 -15.52 2.16 -11.30
C TYR A 32 -14.31 2.95 -11.80
N ILE A 33 -14.40 4.27 -11.69
CA ILE A 33 -13.33 5.20 -12.03
C ILE A 33 -12.88 5.89 -10.75
N PHE A 34 -11.63 5.65 -10.36
CA PHE A 34 -11.05 6.29 -9.19
C PHE A 34 -10.65 7.72 -9.55
N LEU A 35 -11.04 8.68 -8.73
CA LEU A 35 -10.71 10.08 -8.89
C LEU A 35 -9.53 10.44 -7.97
N LYS A 36 -8.82 11.51 -8.30
CA LYS A 36 -7.73 12.02 -7.45
C LYS A 36 -8.21 12.24 -6.03
N ASN A 37 -7.40 11.86 -5.08
CA ASN A 37 -7.67 11.99 -3.64
C ASN A 37 -8.85 11.16 -3.12
N ASP A 38 -9.34 10.20 -3.90
CA ASP A 38 -10.40 9.30 -3.43
C ASP A 38 -9.94 8.46 -2.23
N ARG A 39 -10.87 8.26 -1.32
CA ARG A 39 -10.75 7.35 -0.20
C ARG A 39 -11.87 6.33 -0.31
N VAL A 40 -11.56 5.16 -0.85
CA VAL A 40 -12.56 4.13 -1.16
C VAL A 40 -12.37 2.93 -0.25
N GLY A 41 -13.42 2.59 0.47
CA GLY A 41 -13.49 1.35 1.24
C GLY A 41 -14.27 0.30 0.48
N ILE A 42 -13.69 -0.87 0.29
CA ILE A 42 -14.36 -2.02 -0.31
C ILE A 42 -14.57 -3.06 0.79
N ILE A 43 -15.84 -3.34 1.07
CA ILE A 43 -16.23 -4.25 2.14
C ILE A 43 -16.80 -5.51 1.52
N GLY A 44 -16.38 -6.66 2.03
CA GLY A 44 -16.87 -7.94 1.57
C GLY A 44 -16.36 -9.08 2.42
N GLN A 45 -17.12 -10.16 2.45
CA GLN A 45 -16.72 -11.37 3.14
C GLN A 45 -15.62 -12.11 2.36
N ASN A 46 -14.92 -13.02 3.02
CA ASN A 46 -13.98 -13.91 2.37
C ASN A 46 -14.70 -14.70 1.26
N GLY A 47 -14.09 -14.75 0.08
CA GLY A 47 -14.69 -15.40 -1.07
C GLY A 47 -15.68 -14.55 -1.89
N SER A 48 -15.87 -13.28 -1.53
CA SER A 48 -16.77 -12.37 -2.27
C SER A 48 -16.16 -11.76 -3.54
N GLY A 49 -14.91 -12.09 -3.85
CA GLY A 49 -14.19 -11.52 -5.00
C GLY A 49 -13.31 -10.32 -4.66
N LYS A 50 -13.29 -9.90 -3.41
CA LYS A 50 -12.50 -8.77 -2.91
C LYS A 50 -11.01 -8.92 -3.23
N SER A 51 -10.40 -10.07 -2.92
CA SER A 51 -8.99 -10.36 -3.22
C SER A 51 -8.72 -10.37 -4.72
N THR A 52 -9.66 -10.89 -5.51
CA THR A 52 -9.55 -10.90 -6.97
C THR A 52 -9.58 -9.50 -7.54
N LEU A 53 -10.45 -8.63 -7.03
CA LEU A 53 -10.51 -7.23 -7.44
C LEU A 53 -9.19 -6.50 -7.14
N MET A 54 -8.59 -6.71 -5.97
CA MET A 54 -7.27 -6.17 -5.64
C MET A 54 -6.21 -6.60 -6.65
N LYS A 55 -6.19 -7.90 -6.97
CA LYS A 55 -5.23 -8.47 -7.92
C LYS A 55 -5.42 -7.94 -9.33
N ILE A 56 -6.66 -7.68 -9.73
CA ILE A 56 -6.97 -7.06 -11.03
C ILE A 56 -6.43 -5.62 -11.06
N ILE A 57 -6.66 -4.84 -10.01
CA ILE A 57 -6.14 -3.46 -9.91
C ILE A 57 -4.61 -3.47 -9.91
N ALA A 58 -3.98 -4.41 -9.21
CA ALA A 58 -2.54 -4.55 -9.15
C ALA A 58 -1.91 -5.09 -10.45
N GLY A 59 -2.73 -5.58 -11.38
CA GLY A 59 -2.26 -6.16 -12.63
C GLY A 59 -1.78 -7.61 -12.54
N TRP A 60 -2.04 -8.28 -11.43
CA TRP A 60 -1.62 -9.68 -11.22
C TRP A 60 -2.60 -10.70 -11.79
N VAL A 61 -3.84 -10.31 -11.98
CA VAL A 61 -4.91 -11.14 -12.56
C VAL A 61 -5.59 -10.35 -13.65
N GLN A 62 -5.82 -10.99 -14.80
CA GLN A 62 -6.56 -10.36 -15.89
C GLN A 62 -8.07 -10.60 -15.70
N PRO A 63 -8.93 -9.62 -16.00
CA PRO A 63 -10.36 -9.85 -16.06
C PRO A 63 -10.71 -10.79 -17.25
N ASP A 64 -11.83 -11.47 -17.15
CA ASP A 64 -12.33 -12.30 -18.26
C ASP A 64 -12.80 -11.43 -19.42
N SER A 65 -13.40 -10.29 -19.10
CA SER A 65 -13.76 -9.26 -20.07
C SER A 65 -13.76 -7.89 -19.40
N GLY A 66 -13.93 -6.85 -20.20
CA GLY A 66 -13.81 -5.48 -19.74
C GLY A 66 -12.37 -4.96 -19.85
N THR A 67 -12.16 -3.73 -19.43
CA THR A 67 -10.87 -3.04 -19.54
C THR A 67 -10.42 -2.48 -18.22
N VAL A 68 -9.12 -2.62 -17.94
CA VAL A 68 -8.44 -1.97 -16.82
C VAL A 68 -7.46 -0.98 -17.42
N GLU A 69 -7.64 0.29 -17.13
CA GLU A 69 -6.74 1.34 -17.58
C GLU A 69 -6.03 1.94 -16.37
N ILE A 70 -4.70 1.84 -16.38
CA ILE A 70 -3.83 2.40 -15.35
C ILE A 70 -3.02 3.53 -15.97
N GLY A 71 -3.15 4.73 -15.43
CA GLY A 71 -2.41 5.90 -15.92
C GLY A 71 -0.90 5.73 -15.81
N GLN A 72 -0.17 6.34 -16.73
CA GLN A 72 1.30 6.23 -16.79
C GLN A 72 2.01 6.77 -15.56
N THR A 73 1.38 7.71 -14.86
CA THR A 73 1.94 8.30 -13.64
C THR A 73 1.57 7.53 -12.37
N VAL A 74 0.74 6.51 -12.48
CA VAL A 74 0.32 5.70 -11.33
C VAL A 74 1.49 4.92 -10.78
N LYS A 75 1.74 5.10 -9.49
CA LYS A 75 2.70 4.34 -8.72
C LYS A 75 1.98 3.66 -7.57
N LEU A 76 1.82 2.36 -7.71
CA LEU A 76 1.01 1.56 -6.80
C LEU A 76 1.83 1.11 -5.60
N GLY A 77 1.31 1.35 -4.39
CA GLY A 77 1.78 0.75 -3.16
C GLY A 77 0.75 -0.26 -2.68
N TYR A 78 1.18 -1.47 -2.39
CA TYR A 78 0.28 -2.54 -1.95
C TYR A 78 0.74 -3.09 -0.61
N PHE A 79 -0.06 -2.82 0.42
CA PHE A 79 0.14 -3.34 1.76
C PHE A 79 -0.75 -4.57 1.93
N SER A 80 -0.19 -5.75 1.66
CA SER A 80 -0.92 -7.01 1.71
C SER A 80 -1.10 -7.52 3.14
N GLN A 81 -2.00 -8.49 3.33
CA GLN A 81 -2.18 -9.17 4.61
C GLN A 81 -0.92 -9.92 5.04
N GLU A 82 -0.17 -10.45 4.07
CA GLU A 82 1.07 -11.16 4.32
C GLU A 82 2.26 -10.26 4.04
N ASN A 83 3.28 -10.35 4.87
CA ASN A 83 4.55 -9.68 4.60
C ASN A 83 5.20 -10.31 3.37
N GLU A 84 5.78 -9.47 2.51
CA GLU A 84 6.78 -9.98 1.58
C GLU A 84 7.91 -10.62 2.37
N ALA A 85 8.56 -11.62 1.78
CA ALA A 85 9.74 -12.21 2.38
C ALA A 85 10.80 -11.12 2.58
N MET A 86 11.10 -10.82 3.85
CA MET A 86 12.12 -9.86 4.20
C MET A 86 13.44 -10.61 4.37
N ASP A 87 14.54 -10.03 3.86
CA ASP A 87 15.87 -10.53 4.18
C ASP A 87 16.19 -10.18 5.63
N GLU A 88 16.03 -11.13 6.52
CA GLU A 88 16.20 -10.93 7.97
C GLU A 88 17.64 -10.66 8.39
N SER A 89 18.62 -10.89 7.50
CA SER A 89 20.03 -10.57 7.75
C SER A 89 20.36 -9.09 7.54
N LEU A 90 19.49 -8.34 6.85
CA LEU A 90 19.69 -6.91 6.66
C LEU A 90 19.45 -6.13 7.96
N LYS A 91 20.15 -5.01 8.08
CA LYS A 91 19.84 -4.03 9.10
C LYS A 91 18.56 -3.29 8.74
N VAL A 92 17.81 -2.87 9.74
CA VAL A 92 16.56 -2.11 9.57
C VAL A 92 16.75 -0.93 8.63
N ILE A 93 17.81 -0.14 8.84
CA ILE A 93 18.08 1.05 8.02
C ILE A 93 18.40 0.69 6.56
N ASP A 94 19.14 -0.39 6.34
CA ASP A 94 19.50 -0.80 4.97
C ASP A 94 18.28 -1.27 4.19
N TYR A 95 17.36 -1.97 4.83
CA TYR A 95 16.09 -2.39 4.23
C TYR A 95 15.28 -1.20 3.72
N ILE A 96 15.24 -0.11 4.49
CA ILE A 96 14.53 1.10 4.09
C ILE A 96 15.32 1.91 3.05
N ARG A 97 16.64 2.03 3.19
CA ARG A 97 17.50 2.72 2.21
C ARG A 97 17.46 2.05 0.83
N ASN A 98 17.29 0.74 0.78
CA ASN A 98 17.11 0.02 -0.49
C ASN A 98 15.85 0.45 -1.25
N ALA A 99 14.83 0.93 -0.56
CA ALA A 99 13.65 1.51 -1.19
C ALA A 99 13.89 2.96 -1.61
N ALA A 100 14.38 3.79 -0.69
CA ALA A 100 14.77 5.17 -0.94
C ALA A 100 15.65 5.69 0.20
N GLU A 101 16.69 6.42 -0.12
CA GLU A 101 17.55 7.06 0.88
C GLU A 101 16.96 8.36 1.41
N TYR A 102 16.24 9.08 0.53
CA TYR A 102 15.54 10.31 0.85
C TYR A 102 14.17 10.32 0.20
N VAL A 103 13.22 10.99 0.83
CA VAL A 103 11.90 11.26 0.27
C VAL A 103 11.63 12.74 0.29
N LYS A 104 10.95 13.24 -0.74
CA LYS A 104 10.59 14.65 -0.85
C LYS A 104 9.28 14.91 -0.13
N THR A 105 9.28 15.98 0.67
CA THR A 105 8.07 16.53 1.29
C THR A 105 7.95 18.00 0.92
N LYS A 106 6.86 18.64 1.32
CA LYS A 106 6.69 20.09 1.12
C LYS A 106 7.78 20.91 1.82
N ASP A 107 8.26 20.39 2.94
CA ASP A 107 9.25 21.08 3.78
C ASP A 107 10.70 20.70 3.44
N GLY A 108 10.91 19.93 2.35
CA GLY A 108 12.23 19.50 1.90
C GLY A 108 12.39 17.98 1.90
N SER A 109 13.63 17.53 1.82
CA SER A 109 13.94 16.10 1.81
C SER A 109 14.06 15.56 3.25
N ILE A 110 13.51 14.39 3.48
CA ILE A 110 13.62 13.64 4.73
C ILE A 110 14.40 12.35 4.46
N SER A 111 15.38 12.04 5.31
CA SER A 111 16.17 10.84 5.17
C SER A 111 15.43 9.58 5.64
N ALA A 112 15.89 8.41 5.18
CA ALA A 112 15.38 7.13 5.65
C ALA A 112 15.47 7.02 7.18
N SER A 113 16.57 7.46 7.79
CA SER A 113 16.73 7.46 9.24
C SER A 113 15.67 8.31 9.95
N GLN A 114 15.38 9.50 9.43
CA GLN A 114 14.35 10.37 10.00
C GLN A 114 12.95 9.76 9.86
N MET A 115 12.67 9.12 8.74
CA MET A 115 11.39 8.42 8.56
C MET A 115 11.27 7.23 9.50
N LEU A 116 12.33 6.48 9.72
CA LEU A 116 12.37 5.40 10.69
C LEU A 116 12.06 5.91 12.11
N GLU A 117 12.65 7.04 12.50
CA GLU A 117 12.34 7.65 13.80
C GLU A 117 10.86 8.00 13.94
N ARG A 118 10.25 8.57 12.89
CA ARG A 118 8.82 8.87 12.85
C ARG A 118 7.96 7.61 12.99
N PHE A 119 8.43 6.48 12.47
CA PHE A 119 7.75 5.19 12.54
C PHE A 119 8.20 4.34 13.73
N LEU A 120 8.69 4.99 14.79
CA LEU A 120 9.03 4.37 16.08
C LEU A 120 10.21 3.39 16.00
N PHE A 121 11.15 3.65 15.09
CA PHE A 121 12.44 2.99 15.04
C PHE A 121 13.52 4.01 15.40
N PRO A 122 13.83 4.17 16.70
CA PRO A 122 14.87 5.12 17.13
C PRO A 122 16.25 4.68 16.63
N SER A 123 17.22 5.59 16.64
CA SER A 123 18.57 5.32 16.13
C SER A 123 19.17 4.06 16.71
N SER A 124 18.89 3.74 17.97
CA SER A 124 19.38 2.52 18.63
C SER A 124 18.88 1.23 18.00
N MET A 125 17.74 1.26 17.31
CA MET A 125 17.16 0.09 16.62
C MET A 125 17.51 0.00 15.14
N GLN A 126 17.94 1.09 14.54
CA GLN A 126 18.11 1.17 13.08
C GLN A 126 19.23 0.28 12.55
N TYR A 127 20.23 0.00 13.35
CA TYR A 127 21.36 -0.87 12.98
C TYR A 127 21.19 -2.32 13.46
N THR A 128 20.05 -2.63 14.05
CA THR A 128 19.65 -3.99 14.42
C THR A 128 19.24 -4.76 13.16
N THR A 129 19.54 -6.05 13.12
CA THR A 129 19.07 -6.91 12.03
C THR A 129 17.58 -7.17 12.15
N ILE A 130 16.91 -7.25 11.01
CA ILE A 130 15.45 -7.46 10.93
C ILE A 130 15.01 -8.72 11.69
N GLY A 131 15.83 -9.78 11.64
CA GLY A 131 15.53 -11.03 12.33
C GLY A 131 15.32 -10.89 13.84
N LYS A 132 15.86 -9.83 14.45
CA LYS A 132 15.71 -9.55 15.89
C LYS A 132 14.42 -8.77 16.23
N LEU A 133 13.69 -8.30 15.25
CA LEU A 133 12.46 -7.57 15.47
C LEU A 133 11.30 -8.50 15.84
N SER A 134 10.35 -7.99 16.59
CA SER A 134 9.07 -8.66 16.80
C SER A 134 8.25 -8.73 15.52
N GLY A 135 7.23 -9.58 15.49
CA GLY A 135 6.31 -9.66 14.35
C GLY A 135 5.63 -8.33 14.05
N GLY A 136 5.18 -7.62 15.09
CA GLY A 136 4.56 -6.29 14.95
C GLY A 136 5.54 -5.25 14.43
N GLU A 137 6.78 -5.27 14.89
CA GLU A 137 7.82 -4.37 14.40
C GLU A 137 8.18 -4.65 12.94
N LYS A 138 8.28 -5.92 12.53
CA LYS A 138 8.47 -6.29 11.13
C LYS A 138 7.32 -5.79 10.25
N ARG A 139 6.09 -5.92 10.72
CA ARG A 139 4.90 -5.46 10.02
C ARG A 139 4.92 -3.94 9.81
N ARG A 140 5.27 -3.20 10.85
CA ARG A 140 5.44 -1.74 10.79
C ARG A 140 6.55 -1.33 9.84
N LEU A 141 7.66 -2.04 9.86
CA LEU A 141 8.79 -1.80 8.95
C LEU A 141 8.39 -2.04 7.48
N TYR A 142 7.66 -3.10 7.22
CA TYR A 142 7.14 -3.40 5.88
C TYR A 142 6.23 -2.28 5.37
N LEU A 143 5.32 -1.79 6.22
CA LEU A 143 4.48 -0.64 5.87
C LEU A 143 5.33 0.58 5.51
N LEU A 144 6.32 0.92 6.33
CA LEU A 144 7.19 2.06 6.06
C LEU A 144 7.91 1.92 4.72
N ARG A 145 8.39 0.73 4.39
CA ARG A 145 9.06 0.51 3.10
C ARG A 145 8.15 0.83 1.93
N ILE A 146 6.88 0.43 1.99
CA ILE A 146 5.90 0.75 0.94
C ILE A 146 5.73 2.26 0.83
N LEU A 147 5.60 2.95 1.95
CA LEU A 147 5.43 4.40 1.96
C LEU A 147 6.67 5.15 1.47
N MET A 148 7.86 4.60 1.71
CA MET A 148 9.12 5.19 1.24
C MET A 148 9.26 5.17 -0.28
N GLU A 149 8.57 4.27 -0.96
CA GLU A 149 8.54 4.24 -2.42
C GLU A 149 7.68 5.37 -3.02
N ALA A 150 7.07 6.18 -2.18
CA ALA A 150 6.26 7.34 -2.55
C ALA A 150 5.13 6.99 -3.53
N PRO A 151 4.24 6.05 -3.20
CA PRO A 151 3.12 5.71 -4.05
C PRO A 151 2.13 6.86 -4.17
N ASN A 152 1.33 6.86 -5.24
CA ASN A 152 0.20 7.77 -5.39
C ASN A 152 -1.15 7.05 -5.48
N VAL A 153 -1.12 5.73 -5.51
CA VAL A 153 -2.28 4.86 -5.29
C VAL A 153 -1.88 3.83 -4.25
N LEU A 154 -2.51 3.86 -3.09
CA LEU A 154 -2.18 2.99 -1.97
C LEU A 154 -3.32 2.00 -1.73
N ILE A 155 -3.02 0.72 -1.84
CA ILE A 155 -3.96 -0.36 -1.51
C ILE A 155 -3.60 -0.91 -0.14
N LEU A 156 -4.57 -0.89 0.77
CA LEU A 156 -4.43 -1.41 2.12
C LEU A 156 -5.38 -2.60 2.28
N ASP A 157 -4.81 -3.79 2.42
CA ASP A 157 -5.57 -5.02 2.60
C ASP A 157 -5.70 -5.35 4.08
N GLU A 158 -6.89 -5.10 4.64
CA GLU A 158 -7.23 -5.33 6.03
C GLU A 158 -6.17 -4.79 7.02
N PRO A 159 -5.85 -3.48 6.95
CA PRO A 159 -4.73 -2.92 7.70
C PRO A 159 -4.91 -2.99 9.21
N THR A 160 -6.15 -3.11 9.70
CA THR A 160 -6.45 -3.13 11.13
C THR A 160 -6.17 -4.48 11.79
N ASN A 161 -6.00 -5.57 11.01
CA ASN A 161 -5.86 -6.90 11.59
C ASN A 161 -4.51 -7.13 12.28
N ASP A 162 -3.43 -6.57 11.73
CA ASP A 162 -2.06 -6.91 12.15
C ASP A 162 -1.25 -5.72 12.66
N LEU A 163 -1.81 -4.53 12.59
CA LEU A 163 -1.12 -3.32 13.06
C LEU A 163 -1.55 -2.99 14.49
N ASP A 164 -0.58 -2.66 15.33
CA ASP A 164 -0.86 -2.16 16.67
C ASP A 164 -1.46 -0.74 16.60
N ILE A 165 -2.00 -0.27 17.72
CA ILE A 165 -2.67 1.03 17.81
C ILE A 165 -1.72 2.17 17.44
N GLN A 166 -0.47 2.11 17.88
CA GLN A 166 0.52 3.15 17.58
C GLN A 166 0.81 3.24 16.09
N THR A 167 0.97 2.10 15.42
CA THR A 167 1.18 2.05 13.97
C THR A 167 -0.05 2.54 13.21
N LEU A 168 -1.26 2.19 13.67
CA LEU A 168 -2.49 2.69 13.05
C LEU A 168 -2.61 4.22 13.16
N ILE A 169 -2.22 4.82 14.27
CA ILE A 169 -2.18 6.28 14.43
C ILE A 169 -1.21 6.90 13.44
N LEU A 170 -0.02 6.33 13.29
CA LEU A 170 0.96 6.79 12.31
C LEU A 170 0.43 6.71 10.88
N LEU A 171 -0.25 5.61 10.55
CA LEU A 171 -0.87 5.44 9.24
C LEU A 171 -1.98 6.46 9.01
N GLU A 172 -2.84 6.69 9.98
CA GLU A 172 -3.89 7.71 9.89
C GLU A 172 -3.32 9.11 9.65
N ASP A 173 -2.28 9.49 10.39
CA ASP A 173 -1.59 10.77 10.21
C ASP A 173 -1.00 10.89 8.81
N TYR A 174 -0.40 9.81 8.29
CA TYR A 174 0.11 9.78 6.92
C TYR A 174 -1.02 9.98 5.90
N LEU A 175 -2.13 9.29 6.09
CA LEU A 175 -3.26 9.35 5.15
C LEU A 175 -3.97 10.69 5.14
N ASP A 176 -3.97 11.44 6.24
CA ASP A 176 -4.61 12.76 6.36
C ASP A 176 -4.09 13.76 5.33
N THR A 177 -2.81 13.69 5.00
CA THR A 177 -2.17 14.59 4.04
C THR A 177 -1.70 13.88 2.77
N PHE A 178 -2.03 12.61 2.61
CA PHE A 178 -1.63 11.83 1.44
C PHE A 178 -2.31 12.36 0.18
N PRO A 179 -1.53 12.75 -0.85
CA PRO A 179 -2.09 13.44 -2.02
C PRO A 179 -2.59 12.50 -3.12
N GLY A 180 -2.79 11.24 -2.81
CA GLY A 180 -3.17 10.22 -3.79
C GLY A 180 -4.47 9.51 -3.44
N ILE A 181 -4.68 8.39 -4.10
CA ILE A 181 -5.85 7.53 -3.93
C ILE A 181 -5.54 6.47 -2.88
N VAL A 182 -6.46 6.24 -1.96
CA VAL A 182 -6.39 5.16 -0.98
C VAL A 182 -7.56 4.21 -1.19
N ILE A 183 -7.25 2.94 -1.38
CA ILE A 183 -8.23 1.87 -1.52
C ILE A 183 -8.04 0.90 -0.35
N THR A 184 -9.04 0.79 0.49
CA THR A 184 -8.99 -0.10 1.66
C THR A 184 -9.94 -1.27 1.46
N PHE A 185 -9.44 -2.47 1.67
CA PHE A 185 -10.23 -3.69 1.61
C PHE A 185 -10.44 -4.24 3.03
N ARG A 186 -11.69 -4.47 3.41
CA ARG A 186 -12.08 -4.93 4.76
C ARG A 186 -13.11 -6.06 4.70
N LEU A 187 -13.12 -6.86 5.76
CA LEU A 187 -14.19 -7.80 6.02
C LEU A 187 -15.52 -7.10 6.32
#